data_236eda555b057eb00f398341e6a1f880
#
_entry.id   236eda555b057eb00f398341e6a1f880
#
_cell.length_a   1.000
_cell.length_b   1.000
_cell.length_c   1.000
_cell.angle_alpha   90.00
_cell.angle_beta   90.00
_cell.angle_gamma   90.00
#
_symmetry.space_group_name_H-M   'P 1'
#
loop_
_entity.id
_entity.type
_entity.pdbx_description
1 polymer ?
#
loop_
_entity_poly.entity_id
_entity_poly.type
_entity_poly.pdbx_seq_one_letter_code
_entity_poly.pdbx_strand_id
1 'polypeptide(L)'
;MNKTYLRGEMYYADLGRGIGSEQEGYRPVVIIQNNTGNKYSPTVIVAAISSKVDAKAKLPTHYLLKAESGLELPSLVLLEQLRTIDKKRLETYIGRLEEKHIRRIDHALAVSVGLIEEVPENLIMCLCPACANNFYGTGSYYLRRVNPAQQKRDICTYCSQRPGFDYEVVRRKDQ
;
A
#
# COMPACT_ATOMS: atom_id res chain seq x y z
N MET A 1 -22.34 -25.18 -1.61
CA MET A 1 -22.73 -23.79 -1.27
C MET A 1 -21.74 -22.85 -1.93
N ASN A 2 -22.21 -21.88 -2.71
CA ASN A 2 -21.30 -20.87 -3.27
C ASN A 2 -20.82 -19.96 -2.15
N LYS A 3 -19.52 -19.92 -1.91
CA LYS A 3 -18.90 -19.03 -0.92
C LYS A 3 -19.14 -17.57 -1.35
N THR A 4 -19.73 -16.77 -0.48
CA THR A 4 -19.94 -15.33 -0.72
C THR A 4 -18.73 -14.57 -0.18
N TYR A 5 -18.16 -13.70 -1.00
CA TYR A 5 -17.05 -12.84 -0.63
C TYR A 5 -17.54 -11.42 -0.45
N LEU A 6 -17.13 -10.74 0.61
CA LEU A 6 -17.58 -9.39 0.93
C LEU A 6 -16.41 -8.40 0.95
N ARG A 7 -16.69 -7.16 0.60
CA ARG A 7 -15.73 -6.05 0.76
C ARG A 7 -15.30 -5.94 2.21
N GLY A 8 -14.00 -5.74 2.43
CA GLY A 8 -13.38 -5.66 3.74
C GLY A 8 -13.04 -6.99 4.39
N GLU A 9 -13.39 -8.12 3.77
CA GLU A 9 -12.89 -9.42 4.21
C GLU A 9 -11.41 -9.56 3.89
N MET A 10 -10.68 -10.16 4.81
CA MET A 10 -9.27 -10.47 4.68
C MET A 10 -9.06 -11.97 4.53
N TYR A 11 -8.17 -12.33 3.64
CA TYR A 11 -7.78 -13.70 3.33
C TYR A 11 -6.27 -13.81 3.16
N TYR A 12 -5.71 -14.98 3.42
CA TYR A 12 -4.44 -15.34 2.81
C TYR A 12 -4.67 -15.68 1.34
N ALA A 13 -3.81 -15.16 0.47
CA ALA A 13 -3.88 -15.41 -0.97
C ALA A 13 -2.48 -15.57 -1.56
N ASP A 14 -2.35 -16.45 -2.54
CA ASP A 14 -1.14 -16.54 -3.35
C ASP A 14 -1.21 -15.51 -4.49
N LEU A 15 -0.38 -14.48 -4.40
CA LEU A 15 -0.25 -13.45 -5.43
C LEU A 15 0.65 -13.87 -6.60
N GLY A 16 1.29 -15.04 -6.49
CA GLY A 16 2.27 -15.49 -7.47
C GLY A 16 3.57 -14.72 -7.40
N ARG A 17 4.39 -14.80 -8.45
CA ARG A 17 5.67 -14.10 -8.55
C ARG A 17 5.46 -12.65 -8.98
N GLY A 18 6.09 -11.73 -8.27
CA GLY A 18 6.15 -10.31 -8.60
C GLY A 18 7.39 -9.94 -9.40
N ILE A 19 7.40 -8.73 -9.93
CA ILE A 19 8.55 -8.14 -10.62
C ILE A 19 8.99 -6.89 -9.83
N GLY A 20 10.25 -6.83 -9.45
CA GLY A 20 10.84 -5.67 -8.77
C GLY A 20 10.25 -5.42 -7.38
N SER A 21 9.43 -4.39 -7.23
CA SER A 21 8.83 -3.97 -5.95
C SER A 21 7.38 -4.43 -5.78
N GLU A 22 6.85 -5.23 -6.69
CA GLU A 22 5.51 -5.79 -6.54
C GLU A 22 5.45 -6.69 -5.31
N GLN A 23 4.29 -6.67 -4.64
CA GLN A 23 4.02 -7.62 -3.57
C GLN A 23 3.74 -9.01 -4.16
N GLU A 24 4.43 -10.04 -3.66
CA GLU A 24 4.40 -11.39 -4.21
C GLU A 24 4.18 -12.49 -3.16
N GLY A 25 3.94 -13.70 -3.63
CA GLY A 25 3.83 -14.91 -2.81
C GLY A 25 2.58 -14.98 -1.96
N TYR A 26 2.60 -15.90 -1.02
CA TYR A 26 1.52 -16.17 -0.08
C TYR A 26 1.49 -15.13 1.04
N ARG A 27 0.40 -14.36 1.13
CA ARG A 27 0.28 -13.27 2.09
C ARG A 27 -1.15 -12.86 2.39
N PRO A 28 -1.38 -12.08 3.46
CA PRO A 28 -2.67 -11.48 3.70
C PRO A 28 -3.03 -10.45 2.62
N VAL A 29 -4.31 -10.42 2.24
CA VAL A 29 -4.91 -9.42 1.36
C VAL A 29 -6.26 -8.99 1.92
N VAL A 30 -6.72 -7.79 1.58
CA VAL A 30 -8.09 -7.34 1.86
C VAL A 30 -8.86 -7.13 0.56
N ILE A 31 -10.10 -7.60 0.51
CA ILE A 31 -11.01 -7.40 -0.64
C ILE A 31 -11.49 -5.94 -0.62
N ILE A 32 -11.18 -5.20 -1.68
CA ILE A 32 -11.60 -3.80 -1.88
C ILE A 32 -12.68 -3.65 -2.94
N GLN A 33 -12.91 -4.66 -3.79
CA GLN A 33 -13.97 -4.67 -4.78
C GLN A 33 -15.33 -4.57 -4.11
N ASN A 34 -16.29 -3.88 -4.75
CA ASN A 34 -17.66 -3.76 -4.24
C ASN A 34 -18.40 -5.12 -4.23
N ASN A 35 -19.44 -5.23 -3.39
CA ASN A 35 -20.14 -6.48 -3.17
C ASN A 35 -20.92 -6.97 -4.39
N THR A 36 -21.36 -6.08 -5.28
CA THR A 36 -22.01 -6.48 -6.55
C THR A 36 -20.99 -7.17 -7.45
N GLY A 37 -19.80 -6.60 -7.62
CA GLY A 37 -18.71 -7.24 -8.35
C GLY A 37 -18.30 -8.56 -7.70
N ASN A 38 -18.18 -8.58 -6.35
CA ASN A 38 -17.87 -9.81 -5.62
C ASN A 38 -18.90 -10.92 -5.82
N LYS A 39 -20.17 -10.59 -6.02
CA LYS A 39 -21.22 -11.57 -6.26
C LYS A 39 -21.14 -12.19 -7.66
N TYR A 40 -20.91 -11.38 -8.68
CA TYR A 40 -21.10 -11.80 -10.08
C TYR A 40 -19.80 -12.08 -10.83
N SER A 41 -18.65 -11.52 -10.43
CA SER A 41 -17.36 -11.77 -11.08
C SER A 41 -16.69 -13.05 -10.56
N PRO A 42 -15.97 -13.79 -11.39
CA PRO A 42 -15.08 -14.88 -10.93
C PRO A 42 -13.82 -14.36 -10.23
N THR A 43 -13.51 -13.07 -10.39
CA THR A 43 -12.35 -12.41 -9.82
C THR A 43 -12.73 -11.41 -8.74
N VAL A 44 -11.74 -11.01 -7.94
CA VAL A 44 -11.85 -9.92 -6.96
C VAL A 44 -10.67 -8.98 -7.07
N ILE A 45 -10.89 -7.70 -6.74
CA ILE A 45 -9.82 -6.73 -6.57
C ILE A 45 -9.43 -6.74 -5.10
N VAL A 46 -8.14 -6.91 -4.84
CA VAL A 46 -7.57 -6.95 -3.49
C VAL A 46 -6.43 -5.95 -3.35
N ALA A 47 -6.19 -5.48 -2.13
CA ALA A 47 -4.98 -4.78 -1.74
C ALA A 47 -4.10 -5.71 -0.91
N ALA A 48 -2.80 -5.71 -1.17
CA ALA A 48 -1.83 -6.49 -0.40
C ALA A 48 -1.68 -5.93 1.02
N ILE A 49 -1.45 -6.82 1.98
CA ILE A 49 -1.16 -6.48 3.37
C ILE A 49 0.28 -6.90 3.69
N SER A 50 1.04 -6.02 4.34
CA SER A 50 2.44 -6.25 4.69
C SER A 50 2.67 -5.97 6.18
N SER A 51 3.33 -6.91 6.89
CA SER A 51 3.78 -6.71 8.27
C SER A 51 5.06 -5.86 8.38
N LYS A 52 5.69 -5.50 7.26
CA LYS A 52 6.83 -4.58 7.25
C LYS A 52 6.34 -3.16 7.44
N VAL A 53 6.14 -2.77 8.71
CA VAL A 53 5.74 -1.42 9.09
C VAL A 53 7.00 -0.58 9.29
N ASP A 54 7.40 0.18 8.29
CA ASP A 54 8.44 1.19 8.45
C ASP A 54 7.84 2.42 9.12
N ALA A 55 8.34 2.76 10.30
CA ALA A 55 7.86 3.89 11.09
C ALA A 55 8.09 5.25 10.40
N LYS A 56 9.00 5.32 9.42
CA LYS A 56 9.41 6.56 8.76
C LYS A 56 8.55 6.96 7.57
N ALA A 57 7.80 6.05 6.97
CA ALA A 57 7.07 6.36 5.76
C ALA A 57 5.63 5.92 5.83
N LYS A 58 4.80 6.81 6.31
CA LYS A 58 3.36 6.73 6.10
C LYS A 58 3.04 7.37 4.76
N LEU A 59 3.09 6.58 3.69
CA LEU A 59 2.55 7.05 2.42
C LEU A 59 1.04 7.30 2.58
N PRO A 60 0.47 8.32 1.94
CA PRO A 60 -0.96 8.57 2.00
C PRO A 60 -1.79 7.41 1.39
N THR A 61 -1.14 6.55 0.60
CA THR A 61 -1.71 5.32 0.04
C THR A 61 -1.63 4.12 0.98
N HIS A 62 -1.03 4.27 2.18
CA HIS A 62 -0.90 3.21 3.17
C HIS A 62 -1.92 3.39 4.30
N TYR A 63 -2.49 2.27 4.75
CA TYR A 63 -3.33 2.27 5.93
C TYR A 63 -2.83 1.27 6.98
N LEU A 64 -2.52 1.75 8.18
CA LEU A 64 -2.04 0.92 9.28
C LEU A 64 -3.20 0.21 9.99
N LEU A 65 -3.21 -1.11 9.94
CA LEU A 65 -4.03 -1.99 10.74
C LEU A 65 -3.25 -2.44 11.99
N LYS A 66 -3.86 -2.30 13.16
CA LYS A 66 -3.34 -2.87 14.39
C LYS A 66 -3.63 -4.38 14.43
N ALA A 67 -2.94 -5.12 15.29
CA ALA A 67 -3.10 -6.57 15.45
C ALA A 67 -4.53 -7.02 15.84
N GLU A 68 -5.35 -6.12 16.38
CA GLU A 68 -6.75 -6.38 16.77
C GLU A 68 -7.70 -6.76 15.61
N SER A 69 -7.27 -6.58 14.36
CA SER A 69 -8.10 -6.89 13.18
C SER A 69 -8.05 -8.35 12.72
N GLY A 70 -7.54 -9.26 13.55
CA GLY A 70 -7.36 -10.68 13.21
C GLY A 70 -6.01 -10.99 12.56
N LEU A 71 -5.14 -9.99 12.41
CA LEU A 71 -3.75 -10.15 12.02
C LEU A 71 -2.89 -10.33 13.26
N GLU A 72 -1.87 -11.18 13.20
CA GLU A 72 -0.96 -11.44 14.33
C GLU A 72 -0.08 -10.23 14.66
N LEU A 73 0.26 -9.44 13.65
CA LEU A 73 1.15 -8.29 13.76
C LEU A 73 0.50 -7.03 13.19
N PRO A 74 0.87 -5.84 13.71
CA PRO A 74 0.54 -4.58 13.03
C PRO A 74 0.98 -4.65 11.58
N SER A 75 0.12 -4.24 10.66
CA SER A 75 0.34 -4.43 9.24
C SER A 75 -0.17 -3.23 8.43
N LEU A 76 0.45 -2.97 7.28
CA LEU A 76 0.04 -1.93 6.35
C LEU A 76 -0.80 -2.54 5.23
N VAL A 77 -1.95 -1.97 4.95
CA VAL A 77 -2.67 -2.16 3.70
C VAL A 77 -2.05 -1.22 2.67
N LEU A 78 -1.62 -1.78 1.55
CA LEU A 78 -0.89 -1.07 0.50
C LEU A 78 -1.83 -0.79 -0.68
N LEU A 79 -2.42 0.41 -0.73
CA LEU A 79 -3.47 0.73 -1.71
C LEU A 79 -2.88 1.05 -3.10
N GLU A 80 -1.57 1.20 -3.22
CA GLU A 80 -0.84 1.25 -4.50
C GLU A 80 -0.48 -0.15 -5.03
N GLN A 81 -0.66 -1.20 -4.22
CA GLN A 81 -0.37 -2.60 -4.57
C GLN A 81 -1.68 -3.38 -4.80
N LEU A 82 -2.53 -2.83 -5.69
CA LEU A 82 -3.79 -3.46 -6.06
C LEU A 82 -3.57 -4.62 -7.02
N ARG A 83 -4.31 -5.72 -6.81
CA ARG A 83 -4.28 -6.89 -7.71
C ARG A 83 -5.70 -7.36 -7.99
N THR A 84 -5.96 -7.72 -9.26
CA THR A 84 -7.13 -8.52 -9.60
C THR A 84 -6.70 -9.98 -9.60
N ILE A 85 -7.33 -10.78 -8.75
CA ILE A 85 -7.03 -12.21 -8.63
C ILE A 85 -8.30 -13.05 -8.81
N ASP A 86 -8.15 -14.29 -9.28
CA ASP A 86 -9.22 -15.27 -9.27
C ASP A 86 -9.59 -15.62 -7.81
N LYS A 87 -10.89 -15.77 -7.54
CA LYS A 87 -11.38 -16.13 -6.19
C LYS A 87 -10.79 -17.44 -5.65
N LYS A 88 -10.37 -18.35 -6.54
CA LYS A 88 -9.70 -19.60 -6.15
C LYS A 88 -8.36 -19.39 -5.45
N ARG A 89 -7.74 -18.20 -5.61
CA ARG A 89 -6.50 -17.83 -4.89
C ARG A 89 -6.75 -17.36 -3.47
N LEU A 90 -8.01 -17.09 -3.10
CA LEU A 90 -8.39 -16.76 -1.72
C LEU A 90 -8.51 -18.04 -0.90
N GLU A 91 -7.59 -18.25 0.02
CA GLU A 91 -7.50 -19.49 0.80
C GLU A 91 -8.08 -19.31 2.19
N THR A 92 -7.24 -19.10 3.20
CA THR A 92 -7.65 -19.01 4.60
C THR A 92 -8.28 -17.65 4.91
N TYR A 93 -9.51 -17.66 5.42
CA TYR A 93 -10.18 -16.48 5.94
C TYR A 93 -9.51 -16.01 7.24
N ILE A 94 -9.21 -14.72 7.32
CA ILE A 94 -8.57 -14.08 8.48
C ILE A 94 -9.62 -13.38 9.34
N GLY A 95 -10.49 -12.60 8.72
CA GLY A 95 -11.48 -11.77 9.41
C GLY A 95 -12.09 -10.74 8.48
N ARG A 96 -12.94 -9.88 9.02
CA ARG A 96 -13.55 -8.75 8.28
C ARG A 96 -13.28 -7.46 9.03
N LEU A 97 -12.84 -6.46 8.30
CA LEU A 97 -12.61 -5.12 8.83
C LEU A 97 -13.92 -4.42 9.19
N GLU A 98 -13.89 -3.69 10.29
CA GLU A 98 -14.98 -2.81 10.67
C GLU A 98 -15.10 -1.62 9.72
N GLU A 99 -16.28 -1.02 9.65
CA GLU A 99 -16.58 0.11 8.76
C GLU A 99 -15.62 1.30 8.94
N LYS A 100 -15.16 1.56 10.17
CA LYS A 100 -14.17 2.61 10.44
C LYS A 100 -12.86 2.43 9.67
N HIS A 101 -12.41 1.16 9.49
CA HIS A 101 -11.21 0.83 8.71
C HIS A 101 -11.49 0.92 7.22
N ILE A 102 -12.67 0.46 6.78
CA ILE A 102 -13.08 0.51 5.38
C ILE A 102 -13.04 1.96 4.86
N ARG A 103 -13.62 2.91 5.60
CA ARG A 103 -13.61 4.34 5.22
C ARG A 103 -12.20 4.92 5.06
N ARG A 104 -11.26 4.51 5.91
CA ARG A 104 -9.85 4.94 5.80
C ARG A 104 -9.14 4.31 4.62
N ILE A 105 -9.44 3.04 4.35
CA ILE A 105 -8.95 2.34 3.17
C ILE A 105 -9.51 2.99 1.89
N ASP A 106 -10.81 3.36 1.87
CA ASP A 106 -11.43 4.04 0.73
C ASP A 106 -10.75 5.37 0.43
N HIS A 107 -10.42 6.14 1.47
CA HIS A 107 -9.70 7.40 1.32
C HIS A 107 -8.30 7.18 0.73
N ALA A 108 -7.50 6.27 1.32
CA ALA A 108 -6.16 5.94 0.82
C ALA A 108 -6.20 5.35 -0.61
N LEU A 109 -7.26 4.60 -0.95
CA LEU A 109 -7.49 4.10 -2.30
C LEU A 109 -7.78 5.25 -3.27
N ALA A 110 -8.64 6.21 -2.88
CA ALA A 110 -8.96 7.38 -3.70
C ALA A 110 -7.71 8.23 -3.99
N VAL A 111 -6.82 8.38 -3.00
CA VAL A 111 -5.50 9.01 -3.19
C VAL A 111 -4.65 8.19 -4.16
N SER A 112 -4.59 6.87 -3.97
CA SER A 112 -3.74 5.98 -4.79
C SER A 112 -4.10 5.99 -6.27
N VAL A 113 -5.39 6.14 -6.61
CA VAL A 113 -5.87 6.17 -8.00
C VAL A 113 -6.10 7.60 -8.52
N GLY A 114 -5.68 8.64 -7.78
CA GLY A 114 -5.72 10.03 -8.21
C GLY A 114 -7.12 10.68 -8.18
N LEU A 115 -8.08 10.10 -7.45
CA LEU A 115 -9.40 10.73 -7.23
C LEU A 115 -9.34 11.84 -6.18
N ILE A 116 -8.36 11.80 -5.30
CA ILE A 116 -8.05 12.82 -4.29
C ILE A 116 -6.56 13.13 -4.38
N GLU A 117 -6.19 14.39 -4.51
CA GLU A 117 -4.81 14.84 -4.39
C GLU A 117 -4.50 15.14 -2.93
N GLU A 118 -3.86 14.20 -2.24
CA GLU A 118 -3.26 14.44 -0.93
C GLU A 118 -1.75 14.28 -1.00
N VAL A 119 -1.04 15.37 -0.77
CA VAL A 119 0.36 15.31 -0.37
C VAL A 119 0.40 15.78 1.07
N PRO A 120 0.77 14.91 2.02
CA PRO A 120 0.98 15.35 3.39
C PRO A 120 1.98 16.51 3.42
N GLU A 121 1.64 17.59 4.12
CA GLU A 121 2.63 18.59 4.48
C GLU A 121 3.77 17.85 5.19
N ASN A 122 5.01 18.02 4.71
CA ASN A 122 6.21 17.34 5.25
C ASN A 122 6.26 15.80 5.08
N LEU A 123 5.87 15.28 3.93
CA LEU A 123 6.11 13.87 3.62
C LEU A 123 7.62 13.59 3.54
N ILE A 124 8.14 12.83 4.50
CA ILE A 124 9.54 12.37 4.49
C ILE A 124 9.56 10.90 4.07
N MET A 125 10.36 10.60 3.06
CA MET A 125 10.55 9.24 2.53
C MET A 125 12.03 8.87 2.50
N CYS A 126 12.35 7.66 2.97
CA CYS A 126 13.66 7.08 2.71
C CYS A 126 13.68 6.49 1.30
N LEU A 127 14.49 7.05 0.40
CA LEU A 127 14.55 6.61 -1.00
C LEU A 127 15.97 6.21 -1.39
N CYS A 128 16.12 5.06 -2.03
CA CYS A 128 17.36 4.71 -2.71
C CYS A 128 17.53 5.55 -3.99
N PRO A 129 18.75 5.67 -4.55
CA PRO A 129 18.98 6.52 -5.73
C PRO A 129 18.08 6.19 -6.92
N ALA A 130 17.82 4.89 -7.17
CA ALA A 130 16.95 4.47 -8.28
C ALA A 130 15.50 4.93 -8.08
N CYS A 131 14.96 4.79 -6.86
CA CYS A 131 13.59 5.25 -6.57
C CYS A 131 13.49 6.77 -6.51
N ALA A 132 14.50 7.47 -6.00
CA ALA A 132 14.54 8.93 -6.02
C ALA A 132 14.50 9.50 -7.45
N ASN A 133 15.19 8.86 -8.41
CA ASN A 133 15.18 9.29 -9.81
C ASN A 133 13.77 9.27 -10.42
N ASN A 134 12.89 8.38 -9.99
CA ASN A 134 11.51 8.33 -10.49
C ASN A 134 10.72 9.60 -10.14
N PHE A 135 11.06 10.31 -9.05
CA PHE A 135 10.39 11.54 -8.65
C PHE A 135 10.83 12.76 -9.47
N TYR A 136 12.05 12.78 -10.00
CA TYR A 136 12.56 13.93 -10.77
C TYR A 136 11.84 14.15 -12.09
N GLY A 137 11.16 13.10 -12.62
CA GLY A 137 10.37 13.20 -13.86
C GLY A 137 8.92 13.66 -13.69
N THR A 138 8.42 13.81 -12.47
CA THR A 138 6.98 14.05 -12.22
C THR A 138 6.56 15.51 -12.36
N GLY A 139 7.30 16.46 -12.66
CA GLY A 139 6.93 17.89 -12.83
C GLY A 139 6.26 18.56 -11.63
N SER A 140 5.40 17.85 -10.89
CA SER A 140 4.58 18.38 -9.79
C SER A 140 5.29 18.44 -8.44
N TYR A 141 6.36 17.65 -8.27
CA TYR A 141 7.09 17.54 -7.00
C TYR A 141 8.59 17.56 -7.22
N TYR A 142 9.35 17.91 -6.16
CA TYR A 142 10.78 17.70 -6.10
C TYR A 142 11.18 17.13 -4.74
N LEU A 143 12.34 16.48 -4.71
CA LEU A 143 12.90 15.90 -3.51
C LEU A 143 13.93 16.85 -2.89
N ARG A 144 13.81 17.10 -1.61
CA ARG A 144 14.78 17.82 -0.80
C ARG A 144 15.40 16.88 0.22
N ARG A 145 16.74 16.75 0.26
CA ARG A 145 17.42 15.96 1.30
C ARG A 145 17.12 16.56 2.66
N VAL A 146 16.59 15.74 3.60
CA VAL A 146 16.32 16.17 4.98
C VAL A 146 17.65 16.48 5.68
N ASN A 147 18.63 15.61 5.52
CA ASN A 147 20.00 15.83 5.99
C ASN A 147 21.01 15.47 4.90
N PRO A 148 21.63 16.46 4.25
CA PRO A 148 22.67 16.20 3.23
C PRO A 148 23.86 15.39 3.74
N ALA A 149 24.18 15.50 5.05
CA ALA A 149 25.29 14.79 5.70
C ALA A 149 24.89 13.44 6.31
N GLN A 150 23.69 12.92 6.02
CA GLN A 150 23.20 11.65 6.54
C GLN A 150 24.15 10.50 6.19
N GLN A 151 24.72 9.86 7.22
CA GLN A 151 25.60 8.70 7.07
C GLN A 151 24.86 7.38 7.18
N LYS A 152 23.93 7.29 8.15
CA LYS A 152 23.11 6.07 8.34
C LYS A 152 22.04 6.01 7.26
N ARG A 153 22.03 4.91 6.51
CA ARG A 153 21.04 4.65 5.46
C ARG A 153 20.05 3.60 5.95
N ASP A 154 18.78 3.93 5.90
CA ASP A 154 17.71 2.98 6.16
C ASP A 154 17.25 2.32 4.84
N ILE A 155 16.46 1.25 4.95
CA ILE A 155 15.92 0.58 3.77
C ILE A 155 14.92 1.50 3.07
N CYS A 156 15.03 1.60 1.75
CA CYS A 156 14.16 2.40 0.90
C CYS A 156 12.69 2.04 1.12
N THR A 157 11.90 3.02 1.50
CA THR A 157 10.46 2.87 1.74
C THR A 157 9.71 2.38 0.51
N TYR A 158 10.15 2.81 -0.68
CA TYR A 158 9.44 2.53 -1.92
C TYR A 158 9.69 1.11 -2.44
N CYS A 159 10.94 0.65 -2.52
CA CYS A 159 11.25 -0.68 -3.03
C CYS A 159 11.52 -1.73 -1.94
N SER A 160 11.69 -1.31 -0.67
CA SER A 160 12.00 -2.19 0.47
C SER A 160 13.22 -3.11 0.29
N GLN A 161 14.12 -2.77 -0.66
CA GLN A 161 15.25 -3.62 -1.04
C GLN A 161 16.62 -2.97 -0.83
N ARG A 162 16.74 -1.68 -1.10
CA ARG A 162 18.04 -0.98 -1.14
C ARG A 162 18.14 0.08 -0.07
N PRO A 163 19.34 0.32 0.47
CA PRO A 163 19.56 1.42 1.39
C PRO A 163 19.33 2.77 0.68
N GLY A 164 18.68 3.70 1.36
CA GLY A 164 18.32 5.01 0.86
C GLY A 164 18.69 6.14 1.78
N PHE A 165 18.30 7.33 1.39
CA PHE A 165 18.43 8.55 2.16
C PHE A 165 17.05 9.17 2.42
N ASP A 166 16.93 9.97 3.48
CA ASP A 166 15.70 10.64 3.82
C ASP A 166 15.51 11.90 2.96
N TYR A 167 14.40 11.94 2.24
CA TYR A 167 13.98 13.07 1.41
C TYR A 167 12.61 13.57 1.87
N GLU A 168 12.48 14.88 1.90
CA GLU A 168 11.18 15.55 1.96
C GLU A 168 10.63 15.68 0.54
N VAL A 169 9.40 15.25 0.33
CA VAL A 169 8.67 15.42 -0.94
C VAL A 169 7.98 16.78 -0.91
N VAL A 170 8.41 17.70 -1.74
CA VAL A 170 7.91 19.07 -1.76
C VAL A 170 7.10 19.31 -3.03
N ARG A 171 5.86 19.80 -2.88
CA ARG A 171 5.03 20.21 -4.02
C ARG A 171 5.63 21.47 -4.67
N ARG A 172 5.78 21.46 -5.99
CA ARG A 172 6.08 22.70 -6.72
C ARG A 172 4.84 23.59 -6.66
N LYS A 173 5.01 24.85 -6.26
CA LYS A 173 3.93 25.83 -6.39
C LYS A 173 3.75 26.10 -7.89
N ASP A 174 2.51 26.03 -8.35
CA ASP A 174 2.16 26.43 -9.72
C ASP A 174 2.66 27.86 -9.92
N GLN A 175 3.49 28.07 -10.97
CA GLN A 175 3.93 29.39 -11.42
C GLN A 175 2.83 30.03 -12.25
#